data_8fcb6e1fc8a56a79aae8b1b882e860cf
#
_entry.id   8fcb6e1fc8a56a79aae8b1b882e860cf
#
_cell.length_a   1.000
_cell.length_b   1.000
_cell.length_c   1.000
_cell.angle_alpha   90.00
_cell.angle_beta   90.00
_cell.angle_gamma   90.00
#
_symmetry.space_group_name_H-M   'P 1'
#
loop_
_entity.id
_entity.type
_entity.pdbx_description
1 polymer ?
#
loop_
_entity_poly.entity_id
_entity_poly.type
_entity_poly.pdbx_seq_one_letter_code
_entity_poly.pdbx_strand_id
1 'polypeptide(L)'
;GKQTVIVGGSKNTTSGDAKNGVIVGGYSNVVATSAFVGAGVCNCACGTSSVIVGGAKNTAHGSFASIVGGCVNTARNSYSTVVGGNSLSAAGGCSFLGGGNANSTTTDQAAIVGGFCNAISKAGSQSTIGGGSNHQICGANSFIGGGNANQISTCGCCSSIAGGNTSCICTGFSFIGAGTGNTIGGAGTACSTRPGGGAGASRSC
;
A
#
# COMPACT_ATOMS: atom_id res chain seq x y z
N GLY A 1 -25.34 20.19 18.55
CA GLY A 1 -24.77 21.21 17.68
C GLY A 1 -23.63 20.65 16.88
N LYS A 2 -23.56 20.99 15.61
CA LYS A 2 -22.43 20.68 14.74
C LYS A 2 -21.26 21.57 15.18
N GLN A 3 -20.20 20.98 15.71
CA GLN A 3 -18.99 21.70 16.12
C GLN A 3 -17.88 21.40 15.10
N THR A 4 -17.90 22.09 13.97
CA THR A 4 -16.81 22.03 13.01
C THR A 4 -15.96 23.28 13.14
N VAL A 5 -14.64 23.16 12.99
CA VAL A 5 -13.68 24.26 13.12
C VAL A 5 -12.87 24.40 11.85
N ILE A 6 -12.91 25.58 11.24
CA ILE A 6 -12.00 25.99 10.16
C ILE A 6 -11.24 27.21 10.68
N VAL A 7 -9.94 27.07 10.93
CA VAL A 7 -9.12 28.14 11.52
C VAL A 7 -8.77 29.22 10.49
N GLY A 8 -8.50 28.81 9.24
CA GLY A 8 -8.11 29.76 8.19
C GLY A 8 -8.06 29.16 6.79
N GLY A 9 -7.40 29.87 5.88
CA GLY A 9 -7.27 29.46 4.48
C GLY A 9 -8.43 29.91 3.60
N SER A 10 -8.61 29.26 2.44
CA SER A 10 -9.63 29.63 1.46
C SER A 10 -10.31 28.39 0.88
N LYS A 11 -11.62 28.48 0.64
CA LYS A 11 -12.46 27.42 0.06
C LYS A 11 -12.47 26.09 0.84
N ASN A 12 -12.06 26.09 2.09
CA ASN A 12 -12.15 24.92 2.95
C ASN A 12 -13.61 24.65 3.33
N THR A 13 -14.06 23.42 3.29
CA THR A 13 -15.46 23.06 3.53
C THR A 13 -15.60 21.83 4.44
N THR A 14 -16.76 21.72 5.07
CA THR A 14 -17.17 20.51 5.79
C THR A 14 -18.13 19.71 4.91
N SER A 15 -18.01 18.39 4.90
CA SER A 15 -18.90 17.51 4.14
C SER A 15 -20.27 17.41 4.83
N GLY A 16 -21.33 17.88 4.17
CA GLY A 16 -22.72 17.72 4.61
C GLY A 16 -22.96 18.00 6.10
N ASP A 17 -23.44 17.00 6.80
CA ASP A 17 -23.73 17.04 8.25
C ASP A 17 -22.55 16.69 9.16
N ALA A 18 -21.32 16.90 8.70
CA ALA A 18 -20.13 16.61 9.48
C ALA A 18 -20.18 17.24 10.89
N LYS A 19 -19.81 16.45 11.90
CA LYS A 19 -19.70 16.88 13.30
C LYS A 19 -18.26 16.75 13.75
N ASN A 20 -17.79 17.72 14.56
CA ASN A 20 -16.46 17.70 15.16
C ASN A 20 -15.30 17.60 14.14
N GLY A 21 -15.53 18.03 12.89
CA GLY A 21 -14.48 18.08 11.88
C GLY A 21 -13.57 19.29 12.07
N VAL A 22 -12.29 19.18 11.78
CA VAL A 22 -11.31 20.26 11.96
C VAL A 22 -10.47 20.44 10.69
N ILE A 23 -10.40 21.67 10.18
CA ILE A 23 -9.44 22.11 9.16
C ILE A 23 -8.64 23.28 9.74
N VAL A 24 -7.31 23.12 9.83
CA VAL A 24 -6.46 24.20 10.34
C VAL A 24 -6.23 25.28 9.28
N GLY A 25 -6.03 24.88 8.01
CA GLY A 25 -5.83 25.87 6.95
C GLY A 25 -5.71 25.27 5.55
N GLY A 26 -5.13 26.03 4.63
CA GLY A 26 -4.90 25.63 3.25
C GLY A 26 -6.01 26.03 2.28
N TYR A 27 -6.10 25.32 1.15
CA TYR A 27 -7.01 25.67 0.06
C TYR A 27 -7.85 24.48 -0.40
N SER A 28 -9.16 24.67 -0.50
CA SER A 28 -10.11 23.67 -1.00
C SER A 28 -10.02 22.28 -0.28
N ASN A 29 -9.74 22.27 1.00
CA ASN A 29 -9.74 21.03 1.78
C ASN A 29 -11.17 20.71 2.25
N VAL A 30 -11.48 19.41 2.39
CA VAL A 30 -12.78 18.91 2.83
C VAL A 30 -12.61 17.99 4.04
N VAL A 31 -13.50 18.11 5.03
CA VAL A 31 -13.49 17.28 6.23
C VAL A 31 -14.87 16.69 6.50
N ALA A 32 -14.91 15.41 6.86
CA ALA A 32 -16.11 14.69 7.31
C ALA A 32 -16.22 14.67 8.85
N THR A 33 -17.13 13.84 9.36
CA THR A 33 -17.38 13.70 10.81
C THR A 33 -16.14 13.24 11.56
N SER A 34 -15.78 13.98 12.61
CA SER A 34 -14.64 13.73 13.51
C SER A 34 -13.29 13.63 12.78
N ALA A 35 -13.24 14.08 11.52
CA ALA A 35 -12.05 14.00 10.71
C ALA A 35 -11.19 15.27 10.85
N PHE A 36 -9.93 15.17 10.46
CA PHE A 36 -8.94 16.23 10.58
C PHE A 36 -8.18 16.45 9.28
N VAL A 37 -8.06 17.71 8.87
CA VAL A 37 -7.11 18.14 7.85
C VAL A 37 -6.24 19.25 8.46
N GLY A 38 -4.92 19.03 8.54
CA GLY A 38 -3.99 20.04 9.05
C GLY A 38 -3.89 21.23 8.10
N ALA A 39 -3.43 21.00 6.87
CA ALA A 39 -3.32 22.02 5.84
C ALA A 39 -3.16 21.40 4.44
N GLY A 40 -2.79 22.22 3.45
CA GLY A 40 -2.47 21.75 2.09
C GLY A 40 -3.57 22.12 1.09
N VAL A 41 -3.59 21.43 -0.04
CA VAL A 41 -4.43 21.80 -1.18
C VAL A 41 -5.28 20.62 -1.66
N CYS A 42 -6.59 20.83 -1.74
CA CYS A 42 -7.54 19.83 -2.27
C CYS A 42 -7.48 18.46 -1.57
N ASN A 43 -7.23 18.43 -0.26
CA ASN A 43 -7.27 17.19 0.51
C ASN A 43 -8.69 16.90 0.99
N CYS A 44 -9.10 15.62 0.99
CA CYS A 44 -10.39 15.18 1.53
C CYS A 44 -10.20 14.14 2.64
N ALA A 45 -10.41 14.50 3.88
CA ALA A 45 -10.61 13.58 4.97
C ALA A 45 -12.09 13.20 5.02
N CYS A 46 -12.49 12.30 4.14
CA CYS A 46 -13.90 11.98 3.83
C CYS A 46 -14.44 10.80 4.66
N GLY A 47 -13.58 10.02 5.30
CA GLY A 47 -13.97 8.96 6.23
C GLY A 47 -14.20 9.48 7.65
N THR A 48 -15.06 8.82 8.41
CA THR A 48 -15.23 9.15 9.83
C THR A 48 -13.92 8.95 10.59
N SER A 49 -13.55 9.95 11.38
CA SER A 49 -12.30 9.95 12.16
C SER A 49 -11.03 9.77 11.31
N SER A 50 -11.10 10.10 10.03
CA SER A 50 -9.93 10.06 9.17
C SER A 50 -9.04 11.30 9.36
N VAL A 51 -7.75 11.16 9.07
CA VAL A 51 -6.75 12.20 9.28
C VAL A 51 -5.93 12.42 8.01
N ILE A 52 -5.79 13.68 7.61
CA ILE A 52 -4.80 14.11 6.62
C ILE A 52 -4.00 15.27 7.25
N VAL A 53 -2.70 15.06 7.46
CA VAL A 53 -1.87 16.12 8.05
C VAL A 53 -1.60 17.22 7.04
N GLY A 54 -1.34 16.87 5.77
CA GLY A 54 -1.10 17.88 4.74
C GLY A 54 -0.90 17.30 3.34
N GLY A 55 -0.22 18.06 2.48
CA GLY A 55 0.06 17.68 1.09
C GLY A 55 -1.01 18.16 0.09
N ALA A 56 -1.10 17.48 -1.04
CA ALA A 56 -2.00 17.90 -2.11
C ALA A 56 -2.81 16.73 -2.70
N LYS A 57 -4.11 16.94 -2.90
CA LYS A 57 -5.01 15.98 -3.55
C LYS A 57 -5.02 14.59 -2.89
N ASN A 58 -4.80 14.54 -1.59
CA ASN A 58 -4.85 13.30 -0.83
C ASN A 58 -6.29 13.02 -0.38
N THR A 59 -6.70 11.74 -0.37
CA THR A 59 -8.06 11.36 -0.01
C THR A 59 -8.08 10.19 0.98
N ALA A 60 -8.54 10.44 2.19
CA ALA A 60 -8.76 9.43 3.23
C ALA A 60 -10.25 9.10 3.31
N HIS A 61 -10.68 8.02 2.65
CA HIS A 61 -12.07 7.57 2.59
C HIS A 61 -12.45 6.61 3.71
N GLY A 62 -11.54 5.78 4.14
CA GLY A 62 -11.80 4.79 5.18
C GLY A 62 -12.02 5.43 6.55
N SER A 63 -12.86 4.83 7.38
CA SER A 63 -12.93 5.22 8.79
C SER A 63 -11.59 4.96 9.47
N PHE A 64 -11.13 5.93 10.25
CA PHE A 64 -9.80 5.89 10.90
C PHE A 64 -8.63 5.77 9.92
N ALA A 65 -8.83 6.08 8.63
CA ALA A 65 -7.76 6.11 7.65
C ALA A 65 -6.85 7.33 7.87
N SER A 66 -5.56 7.16 7.63
CA SER A 66 -4.57 8.21 7.88
C SER A 66 -3.67 8.46 6.67
N ILE A 67 -3.48 9.72 6.29
CA ILE A 67 -2.49 10.16 5.32
C ILE A 67 -1.66 11.28 5.94
N VAL A 68 -0.34 11.07 6.10
CA VAL A 68 0.52 12.11 6.68
C VAL A 68 0.82 13.21 5.66
N GLY A 69 1.05 12.85 4.40
CA GLY A 69 1.32 13.86 3.38
C GLY A 69 1.50 13.33 1.97
N GLY A 70 2.22 14.08 1.14
CA GLY A 70 2.49 13.71 -0.25
C GLY A 70 1.44 14.23 -1.23
N CYS A 71 1.35 13.59 -2.40
CA CYS A 71 0.51 14.05 -3.49
C CYS A 71 -0.30 12.90 -4.12
N VAL A 72 -1.60 13.11 -4.31
CA VAL A 72 -2.52 12.16 -4.97
C VAL A 72 -2.56 10.78 -4.29
N ASN A 73 -2.43 10.73 -2.97
CA ASN A 73 -2.47 9.49 -2.22
C ASN A 73 -3.90 9.18 -1.76
N THR A 74 -4.27 7.91 -1.73
CA THR A 74 -5.60 7.46 -1.31
C THR A 74 -5.50 6.37 -0.24
N ALA A 75 -6.16 6.58 0.91
CA ALA A 75 -6.39 5.60 1.96
C ALA A 75 -7.88 5.24 1.94
N ARG A 76 -8.25 4.12 1.29
CA ARG A 76 -9.64 3.83 0.92
C ARG A 76 -10.42 3.09 1.98
N ASN A 77 -9.85 2.09 2.61
CA ASN A 77 -10.53 1.25 3.58
C ASN A 77 -10.16 1.61 5.02
N SER A 78 -10.95 1.10 5.97
CA SER A 78 -10.77 1.40 7.39
C SER A 78 -9.37 1.03 7.90
N TYR A 79 -8.82 1.89 8.74
CA TYR A 79 -7.50 1.75 9.34
C TYR A 79 -6.34 1.69 8.34
N SER A 80 -6.56 2.05 7.08
CA SER A 80 -5.47 2.12 6.10
C SER A 80 -4.60 3.35 6.34
N THR A 81 -3.29 3.19 6.16
CA THR A 81 -2.32 4.26 6.43
C THR A 81 -1.41 4.49 5.24
N VAL A 82 -1.24 5.75 4.85
CA VAL A 82 -0.25 6.22 3.88
C VAL A 82 0.61 7.29 4.55
N VAL A 83 1.92 7.05 4.67
CA VAL A 83 2.81 8.05 5.29
C VAL A 83 3.10 9.19 4.34
N GLY A 84 3.40 8.90 3.06
CA GLY A 84 3.67 9.95 2.08
C GLY A 84 3.98 9.37 0.72
N GLY A 85 4.48 10.19 -0.20
CA GLY A 85 4.81 9.77 -1.55
C GLY A 85 3.84 10.31 -2.60
N ASN A 86 3.81 9.69 -3.76
CA ASN A 86 2.99 10.12 -4.88
C ASN A 86 2.17 8.96 -5.45
N SER A 87 0.88 9.20 -5.69
CA SER A 87 -0.02 8.23 -6.34
C SER A 87 -0.10 6.88 -5.65
N LEU A 88 -0.08 6.87 -4.32
CA LEU A 88 -0.20 5.66 -3.52
C LEU A 88 -1.66 5.31 -3.26
N SER A 89 -1.99 4.02 -3.30
CA SER A 89 -3.35 3.53 -3.08
C SER A 89 -3.41 2.41 -2.04
N ALA A 90 -3.75 2.75 -0.80
CA ALA A 90 -4.01 1.80 0.28
C ALA A 90 -5.51 1.44 0.28
N ALA A 91 -5.91 0.44 -0.50
CA ALA A 91 -7.31 0.05 -0.67
C ALA A 91 -7.70 -1.22 0.11
N GLY A 92 -6.76 -1.89 0.76
CA GLY A 92 -7.05 -2.94 1.75
C GLY A 92 -7.29 -2.37 3.15
N GLY A 93 -8.11 -3.04 3.96
CA GLY A 93 -8.27 -2.69 5.37
C GLY A 93 -6.99 -2.95 6.17
N CYS A 94 -6.68 -2.11 7.13
CA CYS A 94 -5.45 -2.20 7.93
C CYS A 94 -4.17 -2.27 7.07
N SER A 95 -4.20 -1.75 5.83
CA SER A 95 -3.04 -1.76 4.94
C SER A 95 -2.12 -0.57 5.19
N PHE A 96 -0.84 -0.73 4.89
CA PHE A 96 0.20 0.27 5.12
C PHE A 96 1.02 0.56 3.85
N LEU A 97 1.14 1.83 3.49
CA LEU A 97 2.06 2.32 2.47
C LEU A 97 3.01 3.36 3.09
N GLY A 98 4.29 3.03 3.21
CA GLY A 98 5.28 3.92 3.82
C GLY A 98 5.65 5.09 2.91
N GLY A 99 5.78 4.87 1.60
CA GLY A 99 6.14 5.95 0.68
C GLY A 99 6.39 5.47 -0.75
N GLY A 100 7.15 6.27 -1.50
CA GLY A 100 7.51 5.98 -2.88
C GLY A 100 6.51 6.52 -3.91
N ASN A 101 6.39 5.85 -5.03
CA ASN A 101 5.53 6.28 -6.14
C ASN A 101 4.77 5.11 -6.73
N ALA A 102 3.47 5.29 -6.98
CA ALA A 102 2.58 4.35 -7.64
C ALA A 102 2.51 2.95 -6.97
N ASN A 103 2.75 2.87 -5.67
CA ASN A 103 2.58 1.62 -4.93
C ASN A 103 1.11 1.40 -4.55
N SER A 104 0.64 0.15 -4.58
CA SER A 104 -0.77 -0.16 -4.29
C SER A 104 -0.98 -1.44 -3.50
N THR A 105 -1.92 -1.40 -2.55
CA THR A 105 -2.45 -2.57 -1.85
C THR A 105 -3.95 -2.64 -2.05
N THR A 106 -4.47 -3.79 -2.46
CA THR A 106 -5.93 -4.01 -2.60
C THR A 106 -6.47 -5.09 -1.65
N THR A 107 -5.61 -5.62 -0.80
CA THR A 107 -5.91 -6.69 0.16
C THR A 107 -5.64 -6.22 1.59
N ASP A 108 -6.33 -6.85 2.54
CA ASP A 108 -6.23 -6.49 3.94
C ASP A 108 -4.87 -6.86 4.56
N GLN A 109 -4.43 -6.06 5.54
CA GLN A 109 -3.22 -6.29 6.32
C GLN A 109 -1.95 -6.39 5.45
N ALA A 110 -1.96 -5.78 4.26
CA ALA A 110 -0.83 -5.74 3.35
C ALA A 110 0.05 -4.52 3.62
N ALA A 111 1.36 -4.67 3.49
CA ALA A 111 2.31 -3.59 3.70
C ALA A 111 3.29 -3.42 2.52
N ILE A 112 3.46 -2.19 2.05
CA ILE A 112 4.55 -1.81 1.14
C ILE A 112 5.31 -0.67 1.82
N VAL A 113 6.58 -0.91 2.15
CA VAL A 113 7.38 0.10 2.85
C VAL A 113 7.75 1.26 1.91
N GLY A 114 8.05 0.97 0.65
CA GLY A 114 8.36 2.00 -0.33
C GLY A 114 8.64 1.48 -1.73
N GLY A 115 9.32 2.29 -2.54
CA GLY A 115 9.73 1.91 -3.89
C GLY A 115 8.81 2.44 -5.00
N PHE A 116 8.82 1.79 -6.14
CA PHE A 116 8.11 2.25 -7.35
C PHE A 116 7.27 1.13 -7.98
N CYS A 117 6.00 1.41 -8.25
CA CYS A 117 5.07 0.51 -8.93
C CYS A 117 4.97 -0.90 -8.29
N ASN A 118 5.04 -1.01 -6.98
CA ASN A 118 4.87 -2.26 -6.28
C ASN A 118 3.39 -2.52 -5.97
N ALA A 119 2.94 -3.77 -6.09
CA ALA A 119 1.54 -4.11 -5.88
C ALA A 119 1.35 -5.38 -5.04
N ILE A 120 0.46 -5.30 -4.05
CA ILE A 120 -0.07 -6.48 -3.34
C ILE A 120 -1.56 -6.58 -3.65
N SER A 121 -1.98 -7.65 -4.33
CA SER A 121 -3.33 -7.75 -4.89
C SER A 121 -3.89 -9.16 -4.83
N LYS A 122 -5.16 -9.31 -5.19
CA LYS A 122 -5.89 -10.59 -5.21
C LYS A 122 -5.95 -11.26 -3.83
N ALA A 123 -5.26 -12.37 -3.63
CA ALA A 123 -5.22 -13.10 -2.37
C ALA A 123 -4.00 -12.76 -1.50
N GLY A 124 -3.28 -11.66 -1.78
CA GLY A 124 -2.03 -11.27 -1.12
C GLY A 124 -2.18 -10.69 0.30
N SER A 125 -3.22 -11.03 1.03
CA SER A 125 -3.41 -10.57 2.41
C SER A 125 -2.24 -10.98 3.32
N GLN A 126 -1.96 -10.14 4.32
CA GLN A 126 -0.87 -10.38 5.29
C GLN A 126 0.51 -10.50 4.63
N SER A 127 0.69 -9.83 3.50
CA SER A 127 1.94 -9.88 2.74
C SER A 127 2.67 -8.54 2.79
N THR A 128 3.99 -8.60 2.58
CA THR A 128 4.83 -7.40 2.66
C THR A 128 5.79 -7.29 1.49
N ILE A 129 5.92 -6.10 0.94
CA ILE A 129 7.02 -5.71 0.04
C ILE A 129 7.88 -4.69 0.76
N GLY A 130 9.17 -4.99 0.97
CA GLY A 130 10.13 -4.10 1.62
C GLY A 130 10.47 -2.87 0.78
N GLY A 131 10.58 -3.02 -0.52
CA GLY A 131 10.89 -1.92 -1.44
C GLY A 131 11.24 -2.41 -2.84
N GLY A 132 11.99 -1.62 -3.60
CA GLY A 132 12.35 -1.96 -4.99
C GLY A 132 11.32 -1.50 -6.00
N SER A 133 11.26 -2.14 -7.16
CA SER A 133 10.39 -1.70 -8.24
C SER A 133 9.66 -2.83 -8.96
N ASN A 134 8.42 -2.56 -9.37
CA ASN A 134 7.59 -3.46 -10.17
C ASN A 134 7.35 -4.84 -9.55
N HIS A 135 7.34 -4.92 -8.23
CA HIS A 135 7.05 -6.18 -7.55
C HIS A 135 5.55 -6.46 -7.48
N GLN A 136 5.19 -7.74 -7.54
CA GLN A 136 3.80 -8.17 -7.38
C GLN A 136 3.67 -9.35 -6.42
N ILE A 137 2.81 -9.22 -5.41
CA ILE A 137 2.39 -10.32 -4.57
C ILE A 137 0.89 -10.56 -4.76
N CYS A 138 0.53 -11.78 -5.14
CA CYS A 138 -0.85 -12.24 -5.25
C CYS A 138 -1.17 -13.39 -4.28
N GLY A 139 -0.17 -14.02 -3.66
CA GLY A 139 -0.32 -15.07 -2.64
C GLY A 139 -0.26 -14.52 -1.23
N ALA A 140 -1.09 -15.03 -0.31
CA ALA A 140 -1.13 -14.60 1.08
C ALA A 140 0.14 -14.97 1.86
N ASN A 141 0.37 -14.26 2.98
CA ASN A 141 1.46 -14.55 3.92
C ASN A 141 2.83 -14.59 3.23
N SER A 142 3.06 -13.69 2.29
CA SER A 142 4.23 -13.73 1.43
C SER A 142 5.08 -12.47 1.55
N PHE A 143 6.36 -12.58 1.20
CA PHE A 143 7.31 -11.51 1.36
C PHE A 143 8.20 -11.31 0.12
N ILE A 144 8.36 -10.07 -0.33
CA ILE A 144 9.42 -9.67 -1.27
C ILE A 144 10.26 -8.60 -0.58
N GLY A 145 11.56 -8.88 -0.37
CA GLY A 145 12.48 -7.93 0.27
C GLY A 145 12.79 -6.72 -0.60
N GLY A 146 13.06 -6.92 -1.88
CA GLY A 146 13.38 -5.85 -2.82
C GLY A 146 13.86 -6.35 -4.18
N GLY A 147 14.56 -5.48 -4.91
CA GLY A 147 15.05 -5.77 -6.26
C GLY A 147 14.16 -5.19 -7.35
N ASN A 148 13.97 -5.93 -8.45
CA ASN A 148 13.14 -5.47 -9.57
C ASN A 148 12.29 -6.60 -10.17
N ALA A 149 11.03 -6.33 -10.44
CA ALA A 149 10.10 -7.19 -11.17
C ALA A 149 9.97 -8.63 -10.62
N ASN A 150 10.10 -8.82 -9.31
CA ASN A 150 9.89 -10.12 -8.68
C ASN A 150 8.39 -10.35 -8.43
N GLN A 151 7.95 -11.60 -8.57
CA GLN A 151 6.53 -11.96 -8.48
C GLN A 151 6.28 -13.18 -7.59
N ILE A 152 5.26 -13.11 -6.75
CA ILE A 152 4.67 -14.26 -6.07
C ILE A 152 3.23 -14.40 -6.55
N SER A 153 2.91 -15.49 -7.24
CA SER A 153 1.59 -15.73 -7.83
C SER A 153 0.53 -16.10 -6.76
N THR A 154 -0.70 -16.20 -7.17
CA THR A 154 -1.82 -16.55 -6.26
C THR A 154 -1.63 -17.92 -5.59
N CYS A 155 -1.01 -18.88 -6.25
CA CYS A 155 -0.69 -20.18 -5.67
C CYS A 155 0.60 -20.17 -4.82
N GLY A 156 1.35 -19.09 -4.82
CA GLY A 156 2.60 -18.91 -4.10
C GLY A 156 2.42 -18.45 -2.64
N CYS A 157 1.39 -18.87 -1.94
CA CYS A 157 1.20 -18.46 -0.54
C CYS A 157 2.32 -18.94 0.37
N CYS A 158 2.55 -18.24 1.49
CA CYS A 158 3.59 -18.56 2.48
C CYS A 158 5.00 -18.64 1.87
N SER A 159 5.28 -17.78 0.88
CA SER A 159 6.53 -17.80 0.12
C SER A 159 7.30 -16.50 0.24
N SER A 160 8.62 -16.57 0.02
CA SER A 160 9.47 -15.41 0.13
C SER A 160 10.47 -15.30 -1.02
N ILE A 161 10.67 -14.08 -1.51
CA ILE A 161 11.77 -13.69 -2.39
C ILE A 161 12.59 -12.63 -1.65
N ALA A 162 13.82 -12.96 -1.25
CA ALA A 162 14.65 -11.99 -0.54
C ALA A 162 15.06 -10.81 -1.43
N GLY A 163 15.30 -11.07 -2.73
CA GLY A 163 15.64 -10.02 -3.69
C GLY A 163 15.91 -10.56 -5.10
N GLY A 164 16.58 -9.76 -5.91
CA GLY A 164 16.96 -10.15 -7.27
C GLY A 164 16.11 -9.47 -8.34
N ASN A 165 16.17 -10.01 -9.56
CA ASN A 165 15.52 -9.43 -10.72
C ASN A 165 14.68 -10.49 -11.46
N THR A 166 13.44 -10.16 -11.78
CA THR A 166 12.52 -11.00 -12.56
C THR A 166 12.32 -12.44 -12.06
N SER A 167 12.42 -12.63 -10.74
CA SER A 167 12.20 -13.94 -10.13
C SER A 167 10.71 -14.19 -9.85
N CYS A 168 10.25 -15.45 -10.00
CA CYS A 168 8.85 -15.82 -9.85
C CYS A 168 8.66 -17.06 -8.99
N ILE A 169 7.72 -16.99 -8.04
CA ILE A 169 7.22 -18.14 -7.27
C ILE A 169 5.76 -18.39 -7.65
N CYS A 170 5.47 -19.58 -8.15
CA CYS A 170 4.13 -20.03 -8.53
C CYS A 170 3.55 -21.12 -7.63
N THR A 171 4.27 -21.56 -6.59
CA THR A 171 3.83 -22.59 -5.64
C THR A 171 4.07 -22.15 -4.21
N GLY A 172 3.27 -22.64 -3.27
CA GLY A 172 3.36 -22.24 -1.87
C GLY A 172 4.60 -22.78 -1.15
N PHE A 173 4.88 -22.21 0.03
CA PHE A 173 5.96 -22.60 0.94
C PHE A 173 7.35 -22.60 0.27
N SER A 174 7.61 -21.63 -0.59
CA SER A 174 8.81 -21.58 -1.41
C SER A 174 9.68 -20.37 -1.10
N PHE A 175 10.98 -20.49 -1.33
CA PHE A 175 11.95 -19.43 -1.06
C PHE A 175 12.92 -19.23 -2.23
N ILE A 176 13.10 -17.98 -2.66
CA ILE A 176 14.19 -17.56 -3.56
C ILE A 176 15.08 -16.59 -2.80
N GLY A 177 16.37 -16.90 -2.64
CA GLY A 177 17.34 -16.03 -1.98
C GLY A 177 17.60 -14.76 -2.79
N ALA A 178 18.13 -14.87 -4.00
CA ALA A 178 18.43 -13.76 -4.88
C ALA A 178 18.73 -14.26 -6.31
N GLY A 179 19.18 -13.34 -7.18
CA GLY A 179 19.61 -13.66 -8.55
C GLY A 179 18.63 -13.18 -9.61
N THR A 180 18.80 -13.63 -10.84
CA THR A 180 18.02 -13.16 -11.97
C THR A 180 17.26 -14.30 -12.64
N GLY A 181 15.97 -14.07 -12.97
CA GLY A 181 15.15 -15.00 -13.73
C GLY A 181 14.88 -16.32 -13.03
N ASN A 182 14.96 -16.39 -11.70
CA ASN A 182 14.70 -17.63 -10.96
C ASN A 182 13.19 -17.91 -10.93
N THR A 183 12.81 -19.15 -11.26
CA THR A 183 11.41 -19.56 -11.20
C THR A 183 11.25 -20.80 -10.34
N ILE A 184 10.31 -20.77 -9.40
CA ILE A 184 9.82 -21.96 -8.69
C ILE A 184 8.37 -22.14 -9.13
N GLY A 185 8.09 -23.25 -9.82
CA GLY A 185 6.76 -23.55 -10.34
C GLY A 185 6.71 -24.88 -11.07
N GLY A 186 5.54 -25.47 -11.15
CA GLY A 186 5.30 -26.78 -11.77
C GLY A 186 4.29 -27.60 -10.95
N ALA A 187 3.63 -28.58 -11.57
CA ALA A 187 2.73 -29.48 -10.86
C ALA A 187 3.51 -30.31 -9.84
N GLY A 188 3.18 -30.18 -8.56
CA GLY A 188 3.77 -30.95 -7.45
C GLY A 188 4.96 -30.31 -6.73
N THR A 189 5.32 -29.06 -7.02
CA THR A 189 6.47 -28.38 -6.39
C THR A 189 6.07 -27.50 -5.19
N ALA A 190 5.45 -28.05 -4.17
CA ALA A 190 5.34 -27.35 -2.89
C ALA A 190 6.66 -27.48 -2.11
N CYS A 191 7.01 -26.48 -1.27
CA CYS A 191 8.20 -26.49 -0.42
C CYS A 191 9.54 -26.48 -1.18
N SER A 192 9.75 -25.55 -2.10
CA SER A 192 11.01 -25.47 -2.86
C SER A 192 11.88 -24.28 -2.43
N THR A 193 13.20 -24.49 -2.35
CA THR A 193 14.17 -23.45 -2.04
C THR A 193 15.17 -23.22 -3.17
N ARG A 194 15.49 -21.95 -3.43
CA ARG A 194 16.55 -21.54 -4.36
C ARG A 194 17.45 -20.51 -3.67
N PRO A 195 18.67 -20.87 -3.31
CA PRO A 195 19.55 -19.94 -2.60
C PRO A 195 20.01 -18.74 -3.43
N GLY A 196 19.94 -18.81 -4.75
CA GLY A 196 20.36 -17.74 -5.66
C GLY A 196 21.18 -18.29 -6.81
N GLY A 197 21.23 -17.59 -7.93
CA GLY A 197 21.97 -18.00 -9.10
C GLY A 197 21.63 -17.16 -10.33
N GLY A 198 22.38 -17.36 -11.42
CA GLY A 198 22.16 -16.74 -12.72
C GLY A 198 20.91 -17.27 -13.43
N ALA A 199 20.54 -16.63 -14.53
CA ALA A 199 19.36 -16.94 -15.31
C ALA A 199 19.26 -18.41 -15.72
N GLY A 200 18.06 -18.99 -15.60
CA GLY A 200 17.66 -20.19 -16.32
C GLY A 200 17.69 -21.53 -15.60
N ALA A 201 17.94 -21.60 -14.30
CA ALA A 201 17.81 -22.87 -13.61
C ALA A 201 16.40 -23.07 -12.99
N SER A 202 15.54 -23.84 -13.62
CA SER A 202 14.32 -24.37 -13.01
C SER A 202 14.65 -25.68 -12.27
N ARG A 203 14.24 -25.83 -11.00
CA ARG A 203 14.24 -27.10 -10.30
C ARG A 203 12.82 -27.45 -9.90
N SER A 204 12.35 -28.59 -10.35
CA SER A 204 11.26 -29.33 -9.73
C SER A 204 11.88 -30.26 -8.68
N CYS A 205 11.38 -30.24 -7.45
CA CYS A 205 11.60 -31.33 -6.50
C CYS A 205 10.58 -32.43 -6.73
#